data_ac51f39ca9140804c41c283c4f820fb8
#
_entry.id   ac51f39ca9140804c41c283c4f820fb8
#
_cell.length_a   1.000
_cell.length_b   1.000
_cell.length_c   1.000
_cell.angle_alpha   90.00
_cell.angle_beta   90.00
_cell.angle_gamma   90.00
#
_symmetry.space_group_name_H-M   'P 1'
#
loop_
_entity.id
_entity.type
_entity.pdbx_description
1 polymer ?
#
loop_
_entity_poly.entity_id
_entity_poly.type
_entity_poly.pdbx_seq_one_letter_code
_entity_poly.pdbx_strand_id
1 'polypeptide(L)' 'MEEVKVYIDCLDGDNRGDLVRCSDCGELMLIQIGGTACGECESKNLQWYDDNRPEWTIPELEEAGFIIIEK' A
#
# COMPACT_ATOMS: atom_id res chain seq x y z
N MET A 1 -11.04 -12.10 -0.10
CA MET A 1 -9.66 -11.64 0.11
C MET A 1 -9.53 -10.20 -0.34
N GLU A 2 -8.72 -9.43 0.37
CA GLU A 2 -8.60 -8.03 0.08
C GLU A 2 -7.61 -7.76 -1.04
N GLU A 3 -7.93 -6.79 -1.90
CA GLU A 3 -7.04 -6.38 -2.98
C GLU A 3 -6.15 -5.25 -2.52
N VAL A 4 -4.87 -5.31 -2.91
CA VAL A 4 -3.90 -4.26 -2.62
C VAL A 4 -3.40 -3.70 -3.94
N LYS A 5 -3.55 -2.40 -4.13
CA LYS A 5 -3.03 -1.73 -5.31
C LYS A 5 -1.57 -1.37 -5.06
N VAL A 6 -0.68 -1.94 -5.86
CA VAL A 6 0.76 -1.79 -5.70
C VAL A 6 1.29 -0.85 -6.77
N TYR A 7 1.84 0.29 -6.33
CA TYR A 7 2.43 1.28 -7.24
C TYR A 7 3.91 0.97 -7.38
N ILE A 8 4.22 0.03 -8.26
CA ILE A 8 5.57 -0.53 -8.39
C ILE A 8 6.63 0.54 -8.66
N ASP A 9 6.30 1.52 -9.50
CA ASP A 9 7.26 2.58 -9.84
C ASP A 9 7.61 3.47 -8.66
N CYS A 10 6.82 3.41 -7.59
CA CYS A 10 7.03 4.22 -6.39
C CYS A 10 7.71 3.46 -5.27
N LEU A 11 7.96 2.17 -5.44
CA LEU A 11 8.55 1.35 -4.38
C LEU A 11 10.07 1.47 -4.38
N ASP A 12 10.65 1.18 -3.21
CA ASP A 12 12.10 1.09 -3.08
C ASP A 12 12.64 -0.13 -3.84
N GLY A 13 13.96 -0.22 -3.96
CA GLY A 13 14.62 -1.27 -4.72
C GLY A 13 14.24 -2.70 -4.32
N ASP A 14 13.75 -2.91 -3.11
CA ASP A 14 13.31 -4.21 -2.60
C ASP A 14 11.82 -4.46 -2.83
N ASN A 15 11.15 -3.62 -3.60
CA ASN A 15 9.71 -3.63 -3.72
C ASN A 15 9.02 -3.47 -2.37
N ARG A 16 9.61 -2.65 -1.53
CA ARG A 16 9.11 -2.36 -0.18
C ARG A 16 8.38 -1.02 -0.20
N GLY A 17 7.25 -0.96 0.47
CA GLY A 17 6.49 0.26 0.59
C GLY A 17 5.64 0.27 1.85
N ASP A 18 4.96 1.37 2.06
CA ASP A 18 4.02 1.52 3.17
C ASP A 18 2.66 0.99 2.75
N LEU A 19 2.11 0.09 3.56
CA LEU A 19 0.78 -0.45 3.34
C LEU A 19 -0.23 0.45 4.04
N VAL A 20 -1.01 1.19 3.26
CA VAL A 20 -1.92 2.20 3.79
C VAL A 20 -3.30 2.06 3.18
N ARG A 21 -4.29 2.51 3.93
CA ARG A 21 -5.67 2.59 3.46
C ARG A 21 -6.08 4.05 3.40
N CYS A 22 -6.67 4.44 2.28
CA CYS A 22 -7.21 5.79 2.13
C CYS A 22 -8.57 5.85 2.82
N SER A 23 -8.76 6.83 3.71
CA SER A 23 -10.03 7.00 4.40
C SER A 23 -11.13 7.55 3.50
N ASP A 24 -10.75 8.24 2.44
CA ASP A 24 -11.73 8.87 1.54
C ASP A 24 -12.27 7.91 0.49
N CYS A 25 -11.42 7.09 -0.12
CA CYS A 25 -11.89 6.16 -1.15
C CYS A 25 -11.89 4.69 -0.68
N GLY A 26 -11.33 4.41 0.50
CA GLY A 26 -11.35 3.07 1.06
C GLY A 26 -10.38 2.07 0.43
N GLU A 27 -9.52 2.52 -0.47
CA GLU A 27 -8.60 1.62 -1.14
C GLU A 27 -7.39 1.28 -0.26
N LEU A 28 -7.01 0.00 -0.30
CA LEU A 28 -5.78 -0.45 0.35
C LEU A 28 -4.67 -0.45 -0.70
N MET A 29 -3.53 0.14 -0.38
CA MET A 29 -2.46 0.29 -1.35
C MET A 29 -1.08 0.20 -0.72
N LEU A 30 -0.11 -0.21 -1.54
CA LEU A 30 1.29 -0.20 -1.17
C LEU A 30 1.96 0.91 -1.97
N ILE A 31 2.44 1.93 -1.27
CA ILE A 31 3.03 3.13 -1.86
C ILE A 31 4.46 3.29 -1.37
N GLN A 32 5.18 4.26 -1.92
CA GLN A 32 6.56 4.53 -1.49
C GLN A 32 6.60 4.82 0.01
N ILE A 33 7.70 4.44 0.64
CA ILE A 33 7.90 4.72 2.07
C ILE A 33 7.89 6.23 2.29
N GLY A 34 7.05 6.67 3.23
CA GLY A 34 6.89 8.09 3.48
C GLY A 34 5.91 8.79 2.55
N GLY A 35 5.25 8.05 1.68
CA GLY A 35 4.22 8.61 0.81
C GLY A 35 3.06 9.19 1.60
N THR A 36 2.50 10.31 1.15
CA THR A 36 1.48 11.02 1.90
C THR A 36 0.16 11.19 1.17
N ALA A 37 0.05 10.68 -0.06
CA ALA A 37 -1.16 10.89 -0.86
C ALA A 37 -1.62 9.59 -1.50
N CYS A 38 -2.95 9.44 -1.58
CA CYS A 38 -3.57 8.31 -2.26
C CYS A 38 -3.30 8.40 -3.77
N GLY A 39 -2.91 7.29 -4.37
CA GLY A 39 -2.68 7.23 -5.81
C GLY A 39 -3.94 7.24 -6.65
N GLU A 40 -5.10 7.01 -6.03
CA GLU A 40 -6.37 6.95 -6.75
C GLU A 40 -7.14 8.28 -6.69
N CYS A 41 -7.25 8.87 -5.50
CA CYS A 41 -8.04 10.08 -5.31
C CYS A 41 -7.23 11.28 -4.82
N GLU A 42 -5.92 11.09 -4.64
CA GLU A 42 -4.98 12.13 -4.20
C GLU A 42 -5.27 12.68 -2.80
N SER A 43 -6.10 12.00 -2.04
CA SER A 43 -6.37 12.38 -0.65
C SER A 43 -5.14 12.17 0.22
N LYS A 44 -4.99 12.99 1.23
CA LYS A 44 -3.91 12.85 2.21
C LYS A 44 -4.36 12.12 3.48
N ASN A 45 -5.59 11.64 3.51
CA ASN A 45 -6.14 10.94 4.68
C ASN A 45 -5.79 9.45 4.63
N LEU A 46 -4.50 9.16 4.75
CA LEU A 46 -4.01 7.78 4.72
C LEU A 46 -3.78 7.28 6.14
N GLN A 47 -4.07 5.99 6.36
CA GLN A 47 -3.84 5.35 7.64
C GLN A 47 -3.07 4.06 7.41
N TRP A 48 -2.20 3.71 8.36
CA TRP A 48 -1.47 2.44 8.30
C TRP A 48 -2.47 1.28 8.36
N TYR A 49 -2.25 0.28 7.53
CA TYR A 49 -3.01 -0.96 7.63
C TYR A 49 -2.75 -1.62 8.98
N ASP A 50 -1.49 -1.61 9.41
CA ASP A 50 -1.07 -2.17 10.69
C ASP A 50 -0.09 -1.18 11.33
N ASP A 51 -0.49 -0.56 12.43
CA ASP A 51 0.34 0.42 13.12
C ASP A 51 1.65 -0.16 13.63
N ASN A 52 1.68 -1.46 13.89
CA ASN A 52 2.89 -2.14 14.37
C ASN A 52 3.81 -2.55 13.23
N ARG A 53 3.32 -2.51 12.00
CA ARG A 53 4.08 -2.93 10.83
C ARG A 53 3.67 -2.11 9.61
N PRO A 54 4.18 -0.88 9.50
CA PRO A 54 3.79 -0.03 8.37
C PRO A 54 4.38 -0.45 7.03
N GLU A 55 5.59 -1.02 7.03
CA GLU A 55 6.29 -1.39 5.80
C GLU A 55 6.06 -2.85 5.44
N TRP A 56 5.77 -3.09 4.17
CA TRP A 56 5.53 -4.44 3.65
C TRP A 56 6.24 -4.60 2.31
N THR A 57 6.57 -5.84 1.96
CA THR A 57 7.06 -6.19 0.63
C THR A 57 5.98 -6.95 -0.10
N ILE A 58 6.10 -7.05 -1.44
CA ILE A 58 5.13 -7.79 -2.24
C ILE A 58 5.02 -9.26 -1.81
N PRO A 59 6.14 -10.00 -1.62
CA PRO A 59 6.03 -11.39 -1.15
C PRO A 59 5.30 -11.53 0.18
N GLU A 60 5.48 -10.58 1.09
CA GLU A 60 4.79 -10.60 2.37
C GLU A 60 3.29 -10.42 2.21
N LEU A 61 2.87 -9.57 1.29
CA LEU A 61 1.45 -9.37 0.99
C LEU A 61 0.85 -10.66 0.42
N GLU A 62 1.57 -11.31 -0.48
CA GLU A 62 1.10 -12.56 -1.05
C GLU A 62 0.95 -13.66 -0.01
N GLU A 63 1.90 -13.75 0.92
CA GLU A 63 1.84 -14.72 2.01
C GLU A 63 0.65 -14.46 2.93
N ALA A 64 0.30 -13.20 3.13
CA ALA A 64 -0.83 -12.83 3.96
C ALA A 64 -2.18 -13.07 3.28
N GLY A 65 -2.17 -13.42 1.99
CA GLY A 65 -3.38 -13.73 1.26
C GLY A 65 -4.00 -12.56 0.50
N PHE A 66 -3.28 -11.46 0.38
CA PHE A 66 -3.78 -10.32 -0.41
C PHE A 66 -3.66 -10.59 -1.90
N ILE A 67 -4.59 -10.01 -2.65
CA ILE A 67 -4.55 -10.05 -4.11
C ILE A 67 -3.79 -8.82 -4.58
N ILE A 68 -2.71 -9.04 -5.34
CA ILE A 68 -1.84 -7.95 -5.79
C ILE A 68 -2.34 -7.40 -7.12
N ILE A 69 -2.61 -6.10 -7.15
CA ILE A 69 -3.00 -5.41 -8.36
C ILE A 69 -1.92 -4.39 -8.69
N GLU A 70 -1.16 -4.65 -9.74
CA GLU A 70 -0.06 -3.77 -10.15
C GLU A 70 -0.60 -2.55 -10.88
N LYS A 71 -0.08 -1.38 -10.49
CA LYS A 71 -0.47 -0.11 -11.10
C LYS A 71 0.70 0.54 -11.84
#